data_c79bc4477fa9b203fb9dd09390873a5d
#
_entry.id   c79bc4477fa9b203fb9dd09390873a5d
#
_cell.length_a   1.000
_cell.length_b   1.000
_cell.length_c   1.000
_cell.angle_alpha   90.00
_cell.angle_beta   90.00
_cell.angle_gamma   90.00
#
_symmetry.space_group_name_H-M   'P 1'
#
loop_
_entity.id
_entity.type
_entity.pdbx_description
1 polymer ?
#
loop_
_entity_poly.entity_id
_entity_poly.type
_entity_poly.pdbx_seq_one_letter_code
_entity_poly.pdbx_strand_id
1 'polypeptide(L)'
;LRGVFDRMIASSSLVSNEPVLDVRDFAWTQMLRENWQAIRDEAVAVALRRNAAPSLSTISPDHRAIAEVDKWRSFFLWGYGYRIDENADRCPVTAALVERIPGLNSAFFSILAPGTHIPVHRGVTKGLITCHLGLVVPRDGDVRMRVRDRIVRWAEGETLVFDDTYQHEVWNDTDGTRVVLLIQFER
;
A
#
# COMPACT_ATOMS: atom_id res chain seq x y z
N LEU A 1 -6.89 19.77 16.26
CA LEU A 1 -7.12 20.22 14.87
C LEU A 1 -7.40 19.03 13.94
N ARG A 2 -6.51 18.03 13.84
CA ARG A 2 -6.68 16.87 12.97
C ARG A 2 -8.04 16.17 13.12
N GLY A 3 -8.47 15.83 14.34
CA GLY A 3 -9.74 15.14 14.56
C GLY A 3 -10.99 15.95 14.19
N VAL A 4 -10.88 17.28 14.06
CA VAL A 4 -11.98 18.13 13.55
C VAL A 4 -12.05 18.03 12.03
N PHE A 5 -10.91 18.15 11.35
CA PHE A 5 -10.83 17.98 9.90
C PHE A 5 -11.25 16.58 9.44
N ASP A 6 -10.78 15.54 10.13
CA ASP A 6 -11.18 14.16 9.82
C ASP A 6 -12.69 13.94 9.95
N ARG A 7 -13.35 14.56 10.96
CA ARG A 7 -14.82 14.51 11.10
C ARG A 7 -15.54 15.27 9.99
N MET A 8 -15.02 16.43 9.58
CA MET A 8 -15.60 17.20 8.47
C MET A 8 -15.51 16.42 7.16
N ILE A 9 -14.34 15.82 6.86
CA ILE A 9 -14.15 14.97 5.69
C ILE A 9 -15.10 13.78 5.75
N ALA A 10 -15.19 13.10 6.89
CA ALA A 10 -16.07 11.94 7.05
C ALA A 10 -17.55 12.29 6.82
N SER A 11 -18.00 13.46 7.28
CA SER A 11 -19.40 13.86 7.14
C SER A 11 -19.78 14.32 5.73
N SER A 12 -18.82 14.74 4.93
CA SER A 12 -19.00 15.16 3.53
C SER A 12 -18.55 14.14 2.50
N SER A 13 -18.01 13.01 2.94
CA SER A 13 -17.48 11.97 2.06
C SER A 13 -18.59 11.24 1.29
N LEU A 14 -18.38 11.06 -0.02
CA LEU A 14 -19.19 10.19 -0.86
C LEU A 14 -18.76 8.73 -0.75
N VAL A 15 -17.58 8.47 -0.18
CA VAL A 15 -17.03 7.15 0.08
C VAL A 15 -17.42 6.71 1.50
N SER A 16 -17.71 5.42 1.67
CA SER A 16 -18.01 4.81 2.96
C SER A 16 -16.94 5.13 4.01
N ASN A 17 -17.36 5.29 5.26
CA ASN A 17 -16.47 5.47 6.42
C ASN A 17 -16.14 4.13 7.13
N GLU A 18 -16.46 3.00 6.53
CA GLU A 18 -16.05 1.69 7.06
C GLU A 18 -14.52 1.53 7.02
N PRO A 19 -13.92 0.76 7.94
CA PRO A 19 -12.48 0.55 7.97
C PRO A 19 -11.96 -0.23 6.75
N VAL A 20 -12.73 -1.19 6.25
CA VAL A 20 -12.47 -1.94 5.01
C VAL A 20 -13.59 -1.65 4.02
N LEU A 21 -13.22 -1.25 2.82
CA LEU A 21 -14.14 -0.75 1.80
C LEU A 21 -14.44 -1.83 0.76
N ASP A 22 -15.61 -1.73 0.13
CA ASP A 22 -15.99 -2.62 -0.96
C ASP A 22 -15.18 -2.25 -2.22
N VAL A 23 -14.42 -3.19 -2.74
CA VAL A 23 -13.60 -3.01 -3.96
C VAL A 23 -14.45 -2.64 -5.17
N ARG A 24 -15.73 -3.06 -5.21
CA ARG A 24 -16.66 -2.76 -6.30
C ARG A 24 -16.98 -1.27 -6.44
N ASP A 25 -16.80 -0.50 -5.36
CA ASP A 25 -16.97 0.96 -5.39
C ASP A 25 -15.82 1.67 -6.13
N PHE A 26 -14.74 0.94 -6.45
CA PHE A 26 -13.52 1.44 -7.09
C PHE A 26 -13.23 0.67 -8.38
N ALA A 27 -14.02 0.95 -9.42
CA ALA A 27 -13.98 0.20 -10.70
C ALA A 27 -12.59 0.17 -11.36
N TRP A 28 -11.77 1.21 -11.16
CA TRP A 28 -10.41 1.29 -11.68
C TRP A 28 -9.48 0.19 -11.11
N THR A 29 -9.79 -0.40 -9.97
CA THR A 29 -8.99 -1.51 -9.40
C THR A 29 -8.97 -2.74 -10.30
N GLN A 30 -9.97 -2.91 -11.18
CA GLN A 30 -10.04 -4.02 -12.12
C GLN A 30 -8.82 -4.06 -13.04
N MET A 31 -8.38 -2.92 -13.57
CA MET A 31 -7.21 -2.86 -14.45
C MET A 31 -5.92 -3.34 -13.77
N LEU A 32 -5.81 -3.16 -12.46
CA LEU A 32 -4.67 -3.67 -11.68
C LEU A 32 -4.73 -5.19 -11.55
N ARG A 33 -5.92 -5.75 -11.24
CA ARG A 33 -6.10 -7.20 -11.13
C ARG A 33 -5.87 -7.90 -12.47
N GLU A 34 -6.32 -7.32 -13.56
CA GLU A 34 -6.13 -7.88 -14.91
C GLU A 34 -4.66 -7.90 -15.37
N ASN A 35 -3.83 -7.01 -14.81
CA ASN A 35 -2.43 -6.86 -15.18
C ASN A 35 -1.46 -7.24 -14.04
N TRP A 36 -1.95 -7.91 -12.99
CA TRP A 36 -1.18 -8.13 -11.77
C TRP A 36 0.14 -8.90 -11.98
N GLN A 37 0.18 -9.82 -12.95
CA GLN A 37 1.39 -10.61 -13.24
C GLN A 37 2.50 -9.73 -13.82
N ALA A 38 2.16 -8.85 -14.76
CA ALA A 38 3.13 -7.90 -15.33
C ALA A 38 3.63 -6.91 -14.26
N ILE A 39 2.72 -6.41 -13.42
CA ILE A 39 3.08 -5.56 -12.26
C ILE A 39 3.99 -6.31 -11.30
N ARG A 40 3.69 -7.57 -11.00
CA ARG A 40 4.53 -8.43 -10.15
C ARG A 40 5.93 -8.60 -10.73
N ASP A 41 6.04 -8.87 -12.02
CA ASP A 41 7.34 -9.10 -12.66
C ASP A 41 8.23 -7.86 -12.57
N GLU A 42 7.66 -6.66 -12.78
CA GLU A 42 8.37 -5.40 -12.56
C GLU A 42 8.74 -5.20 -11.09
N ALA A 43 7.82 -5.46 -10.15
CA ALA A 43 8.07 -5.36 -8.73
C ALA A 43 9.20 -6.28 -8.27
N VAL A 44 9.21 -7.54 -8.72
CA VAL A 44 10.25 -8.51 -8.41
C VAL A 44 11.61 -8.05 -8.95
N ALA A 45 11.64 -7.51 -10.16
CA ALA A 45 12.87 -7.01 -10.78
C ALA A 45 13.52 -5.86 -10.00
N VAL A 46 12.73 -4.99 -9.35
CA VAL A 46 13.23 -3.85 -8.56
C VAL A 46 13.32 -4.12 -7.07
N ALA A 47 12.41 -4.94 -6.51
CA ALA A 47 12.31 -5.21 -5.07
C ALA A 47 13.36 -6.21 -4.56
N LEU A 48 13.70 -7.21 -5.37
CA LEU A 48 14.62 -8.29 -4.96
C LEU A 48 16.09 -7.99 -5.25
N ARG A 49 16.41 -6.90 -5.93
CA ARG A 49 17.79 -6.44 -6.04
C ARG A 49 18.24 -5.87 -4.69
N ARG A 50 19.28 -6.46 -4.08
CA ARG A 50 19.93 -5.93 -2.88
C ARG A 50 20.23 -4.44 -3.10
N ASN A 51 19.76 -3.58 -2.19
CA ASN A 51 19.94 -2.10 -2.18
C ASN A 51 19.10 -1.30 -3.19
N ALA A 52 18.12 -1.88 -3.87
CA ALA A 52 17.32 -1.15 -4.87
C ALA A 52 16.17 -0.32 -4.27
N ALA A 53 15.71 -0.66 -3.07
CA ALA A 53 14.63 0.04 -2.39
C ALA A 53 15.07 0.49 -1.00
N PRO A 54 15.03 1.79 -0.69
CA PRO A 54 15.38 2.29 0.63
C PRO A 54 14.36 1.87 1.69
N SER A 55 14.79 1.86 2.95
CA SER A 55 13.88 1.67 4.09
C SER A 55 12.84 2.79 4.14
N LEU A 56 11.59 2.45 4.47
CA LEU A 56 10.51 3.44 4.60
C LEU A 56 10.83 4.49 5.67
N SER A 57 11.58 4.14 6.71
CA SER A 57 12.04 5.06 7.75
C SER A 57 12.95 6.17 7.24
N THR A 58 13.65 5.96 6.13
CA THR A 58 14.50 6.96 5.47
C THR A 58 13.71 7.92 4.60
N ILE A 59 12.56 7.48 4.08
CA ILE A 59 11.75 8.25 3.12
C ILE A 59 10.67 9.07 3.83
N SER A 60 10.06 8.49 4.86
CA SER A 60 8.94 9.12 5.57
C SER A 60 9.24 9.27 7.05
N PRO A 61 9.38 10.51 7.56
CA PRO A 61 9.59 10.77 8.98
C PRO A 61 8.49 10.17 9.88
N ASP A 62 7.25 10.12 9.40
CA ASP A 62 6.10 9.61 10.14
C ASP A 62 6.18 8.09 10.39
N HIS A 63 6.97 7.37 9.61
CA HIS A 63 7.15 5.92 9.72
C HIS A 63 8.42 5.51 10.48
N ARG A 64 9.28 6.46 10.89
CA ARG A 64 10.53 6.15 11.61
C ARG A 64 10.32 5.38 12.90
N ALA A 65 9.23 5.67 13.61
CA ALA A 65 8.93 5.04 14.89
C ALA A 65 8.37 3.61 14.78
N ILE A 66 7.93 3.21 13.58
CA ILE A 66 7.22 1.94 13.34
C ILE A 66 7.98 0.98 12.43
N ALA A 67 8.96 1.49 11.65
CA ALA A 67 9.76 0.65 10.77
C ALA A 67 11.02 0.17 11.51
N GLU A 68 11.13 -1.14 11.73
CA GLU A 68 12.45 -1.72 11.98
C GLU A 68 13.32 -1.51 10.74
N VAL A 69 14.51 -0.96 10.95
CA VAL A 69 15.44 -0.65 9.87
C VAL A 69 15.64 -1.92 9.01
N ASP A 70 15.46 -1.78 7.70
CA ASP A 70 15.62 -2.80 6.66
C ASP A 70 14.53 -3.89 6.54
N LYS A 71 13.59 -4.01 7.45
CA LYS A 71 12.51 -5.01 7.37
C LYS A 71 11.29 -4.56 6.58
N TRP A 72 11.08 -3.27 6.47
CA TRP A 72 10.02 -2.68 5.65
C TRP A 72 10.62 -1.67 4.67
N ARG A 73 10.66 -2.02 3.39
CA ARG A 73 11.24 -1.22 2.30
C ARG A 73 10.17 -0.80 1.31
N SER A 74 10.43 0.29 0.59
CA SER A 74 9.51 0.85 -0.38
C SER A 74 10.23 1.33 -1.63
N PHE A 75 9.64 1.05 -2.79
CA PHE A 75 10.12 1.54 -4.09
C PHE A 75 9.02 2.40 -4.71
N PHE A 76 9.22 3.73 -4.64
CA PHE A 76 8.21 4.71 -5.03
C PHE A 76 8.20 4.96 -6.54
N LEU A 77 7.01 4.90 -7.15
CA LEU A 77 6.72 5.31 -8.53
C LEU A 77 6.08 6.71 -8.57
N TRP A 78 5.20 7.00 -7.60
CA TRP A 78 4.61 8.30 -7.29
C TRP A 78 4.72 8.60 -5.80
N GLY A 79 5.00 9.86 -5.49
CA GLY A 79 4.97 10.37 -4.12
C GLY A 79 4.37 11.76 -4.07
N TYR A 80 3.38 11.98 -3.19
CA TYR A 80 2.72 13.27 -2.97
C TYR A 80 2.20 13.93 -4.27
N GLY A 81 1.63 13.14 -5.18
CA GLY A 81 1.08 13.60 -6.46
C GLY A 81 2.08 13.73 -7.59
N TYR A 82 3.36 13.47 -7.36
CA TYR A 82 4.42 13.61 -8.37
C TYR A 82 4.97 12.26 -8.82
N ARG A 83 5.15 12.13 -10.14
CA ARG A 83 5.84 10.99 -10.74
C ARG A 83 7.34 11.03 -10.41
N ILE A 84 7.89 9.88 -10.04
CA ILE A 84 9.33 9.71 -9.81
C ILE A 84 9.91 9.03 -11.05
N ASP A 85 10.38 9.84 -12.00
CA ASP A 85 10.73 9.40 -13.37
C ASP A 85 11.73 8.25 -13.39
N GLU A 86 12.84 8.37 -12.62
CA GLU A 86 13.88 7.34 -12.56
C GLU A 86 13.33 5.96 -12.18
N ASN A 87 12.40 5.91 -11.23
CA ASN A 87 11.80 4.66 -10.76
C ASN A 87 10.66 4.21 -11.67
N ALA A 88 9.79 5.13 -12.11
CA ALA A 88 8.65 4.83 -12.96
C ALA A 88 9.09 4.31 -14.35
N ASP A 89 10.19 4.80 -14.90
CA ASP A 89 10.75 4.33 -16.16
C ASP A 89 11.30 2.89 -16.09
N ARG A 90 11.62 2.41 -14.89
CA ARG A 90 11.99 1.01 -14.63
C ARG A 90 10.79 0.07 -14.50
N CYS A 91 9.59 0.62 -14.34
CA CYS A 91 8.33 -0.11 -14.16
C CYS A 91 7.26 0.44 -15.11
N PRO A 92 7.48 0.38 -16.44
CA PRO A 92 6.63 1.09 -17.40
C PRO A 92 5.18 0.61 -17.44
N VAL A 93 4.92 -0.68 -17.24
CA VAL A 93 3.55 -1.22 -17.20
C VAL A 93 2.84 -0.71 -15.96
N THR A 94 3.46 -0.83 -14.80
CA THR A 94 2.89 -0.35 -13.53
C THR A 94 2.67 1.15 -13.58
N ALA A 95 3.65 1.92 -14.06
CA ALA A 95 3.56 3.37 -14.18
C ALA A 95 2.37 3.79 -15.06
N ALA A 96 2.21 3.20 -16.23
CA ALA A 96 1.11 3.50 -17.14
C ALA A 96 -0.28 3.17 -16.55
N LEU A 97 -0.38 2.16 -15.69
CA LEU A 97 -1.63 1.80 -15.03
C LEU A 97 -1.96 2.73 -13.87
N VAL A 98 -1.01 3.00 -12.98
CA VAL A 98 -1.27 3.84 -11.80
C VAL A 98 -1.54 5.30 -12.17
N GLU A 99 -0.94 5.81 -13.25
CA GLU A 99 -1.21 7.16 -13.77
C GLU A 99 -2.69 7.39 -14.12
N ARG A 100 -3.43 6.33 -14.41
CA ARG A 100 -4.86 6.38 -14.74
C ARG A 100 -5.77 6.38 -13.51
N ILE A 101 -5.22 6.24 -12.31
CA ILE A 101 -6.02 6.20 -11.08
C ILE A 101 -6.51 7.60 -10.74
N PRO A 102 -7.83 7.79 -10.56
CA PRO A 102 -8.37 9.08 -10.17
C PRO A 102 -7.83 9.51 -8.78
N GLY A 103 -7.37 10.75 -8.69
CA GLY A 103 -6.87 11.31 -7.43
C GLY A 103 -5.60 10.62 -6.91
N LEU A 104 -4.79 10.03 -7.77
CA LEU A 104 -3.54 9.38 -7.37
C LEU A 104 -2.65 10.34 -6.58
N ASN A 105 -2.30 9.95 -5.35
CA ASN A 105 -1.35 10.67 -4.51
C ASN A 105 0.00 9.95 -4.44
N SER A 106 0.00 8.67 -4.09
CA SER A 106 1.22 7.87 -3.98
C SER A 106 1.01 6.47 -4.52
N ALA A 107 2.06 5.91 -5.15
CA ALA A 107 2.10 4.53 -5.59
C ALA A 107 3.51 3.97 -5.40
N PHE A 108 3.64 2.87 -4.70
CA PHE A 108 4.92 2.24 -4.43
C PHE A 108 4.82 0.74 -4.16
N PHE A 109 5.86 0.01 -4.46
CA PHE A 109 5.98 -1.37 -4.00
C PHE A 109 6.38 -1.37 -2.54
N SER A 110 5.54 -1.97 -1.71
CA SER A 110 5.77 -2.16 -0.27
C SER A 110 6.27 -3.58 -0.03
N ILE A 111 7.49 -3.68 0.50
CA ILE A 111 8.26 -4.92 0.62
C ILE A 111 8.46 -5.22 2.10
N LEU A 112 7.84 -6.28 2.58
CA LEU A 112 7.86 -6.67 3.97
C LEU A 112 8.66 -7.97 4.15
N ALA A 113 9.77 -7.89 4.87
CA ALA A 113 10.66 -9.01 5.12
C ALA A 113 10.00 -10.13 5.93
N PRO A 114 10.52 -11.38 5.89
CA PRO A 114 10.09 -12.47 6.74
C PRO A 114 10.09 -12.12 8.22
N GLY A 115 9.11 -12.62 8.98
CA GLY A 115 9.02 -12.45 10.43
C GLY A 115 8.82 -11.01 10.90
N THR A 116 8.34 -10.11 10.03
CA THR A 116 8.18 -8.69 10.36
C THR A 116 6.82 -8.40 10.97
N HIS A 117 6.82 -7.59 12.02
CA HIS A 117 5.64 -6.98 12.61
C HIS A 117 5.70 -5.47 12.47
N ILE A 118 4.70 -4.88 11.82
CA ILE A 118 4.49 -3.43 11.81
C ILE A 118 3.49 -3.13 12.93
N PRO A 119 3.92 -2.44 14.01
CA PRO A 119 3.06 -2.18 15.16
C PRO A 119 1.91 -1.23 14.82
N VAL A 120 0.95 -1.14 15.72
CA VAL A 120 -0.26 -0.31 15.58
C VAL A 120 0.10 1.12 15.23
N HIS A 121 -0.44 1.59 14.12
CA HIS A 121 -0.28 2.97 13.63
C HIS A 121 -1.52 3.45 12.88
N ARG A 122 -1.48 4.68 12.39
CA ARG A 122 -2.56 5.32 11.60
C ARG A 122 -1.95 6.12 10.46
N GLY A 123 -2.65 6.17 9.34
CA GLY A 123 -2.39 7.10 8.25
C GLY A 123 -2.58 8.57 8.66
N VAL A 124 -2.09 9.48 7.84
CA VAL A 124 -1.92 10.90 8.19
C VAL A 124 -3.21 11.69 8.06
N THR A 125 -4.09 11.35 7.10
CA THR A 125 -5.30 12.11 6.78
C THR A 125 -6.43 11.23 6.28
N LYS A 126 -7.65 11.56 6.69
CA LYS A 126 -8.88 10.94 6.17
C LYS A 126 -9.22 11.35 4.73
N GLY A 127 -8.51 12.32 4.18
CA GLY A 127 -8.62 12.73 2.77
C GLY A 127 -8.08 11.71 1.77
N LEU A 128 -7.34 10.70 2.24
CA LEU A 128 -6.79 9.64 1.42
C LEU A 128 -7.39 8.27 1.78
N ILE A 129 -7.50 7.42 0.76
CA ILE A 129 -7.83 6.00 0.87
C ILE A 129 -6.64 5.19 0.38
N THR A 130 -6.46 4.00 0.94
CA THR A 130 -5.37 3.10 0.58
C THR A 130 -5.89 1.85 -0.12
N CYS A 131 -5.28 1.51 -1.25
CA CYS A 131 -5.50 0.27 -1.99
C CYS A 131 -4.20 -0.54 -2.04
N HIS A 132 -4.28 -1.82 -1.74
CA HIS A 132 -3.18 -2.78 -1.94
C HIS A 132 -3.55 -3.79 -3.02
N LEU A 133 -2.64 -4.02 -3.96
CA LEU A 133 -2.67 -5.19 -4.86
C LEU A 133 -1.65 -6.21 -4.36
N GLY A 134 -2.08 -7.43 -4.07
CA GLY A 134 -1.18 -8.54 -3.71
C GLY A 134 -0.34 -8.99 -4.91
N LEU A 135 0.98 -9.00 -4.77
CA LEU A 135 1.93 -9.38 -5.83
C LEU A 135 2.71 -10.63 -5.49
N VAL A 136 3.29 -10.67 -4.29
CA VAL A 136 3.97 -11.84 -3.73
C VAL A 136 3.44 -12.02 -2.31
N VAL A 137 2.73 -13.11 -2.07
CA VAL A 137 2.15 -13.43 -0.77
C VAL A 137 2.60 -14.83 -0.37
N PRO A 138 3.52 -14.97 0.61
CA PRO A 138 3.98 -16.27 1.09
C PRO A 138 2.84 -17.12 1.64
N ARG A 139 2.94 -18.46 1.49
CA ARG A 139 1.90 -19.43 1.87
C ARG A 139 2.33 -20.40 2.95
N ASP A 140 3.56 -20.28 3.45
CA ASP A 140 4.16 -21.13 4.49
C ASP A 140 3.83 -20.69 5.92
N GLY A 141 2.93 -19.74 6.08
CA GLY A 141 2.49 -19.20 7.36
C GLY A 141 1.35 -18.21 7.18
N ASP A 142 1.23 -17.23 8.06
CA ASP A 142 0.15 -16.25 8.03
C ASP A 142 0.66 -14.82 7.78
N VAL A 143 0.13 -14.18 6.72
CA VAL A 143 0.37 -12.77 6.40
C VAL A 143 -0.95 -12.05 6.49
N ARG A 144 -1.09 -11.18 7.47
CA ARG A 144 -2.37 -10.51 7.77
C ARG A 144 -2.20 -9.05 8.17
N MET A 145 -3.29 -8.33 8.05
CA MET A 145 -3.42 -6.98 8.58
C MET A 145 -4.70 -6.90 9.42
N ARG A 146 -4.62 -6.25 10.56
CA ARG A 146 -5.78 -5.81 11.31
C ARG A 146 -6.05 -4.35 10.99
N VAL A 147 -7.29 -4.04 10.59
CA VAL A 147 -7.77 -2.67 10.41
C VAL A 147 -8.94 -2.49 11.36
N ARG A 148 -8.75 -1.68 12.39
CA ARG A 148 -9.68 -1.54 13.52
C ARG A 148 -9.93 -2.91 14.20
N ASP A 149 -11.08 -3.51 13.99
CA ASP A 149 -11.51 -4.82 14.50
C ASP A 149 -11.55 -5.92 13.43
N ARG A 150 -11.14 -5.60 12.19
CA ARG A 150 -11.19 -6.53 11.06
C ARG A 150 -9.81 -7.08 10.72
N ILE A 151 -9.74 -8.40 10.62
CA ILE A 151 -8.55 -9.09 10.08
C ILE A 151 -8.77 -9.29 8.59
N VAL A 152 -7.81 -8.84 7.78
CA VAL A 152 -7.78 -9.02 6.33
C VAL A 152 -6.48 -9.68 5.91
N ARG A 153 -6.53 -10.41 4.79
CA ARG A 153 -5.39 -11.10 4.19
C ARG A 153 -5.27 -10.74 2.73
N TRP A 154 -4.04 -10.65 2.26
CA TRP A 154 -3.78 -10.46 0.84
C TRP A 154 -3.85 -11.77 0.08
N ALA A 155 -4.26 -11.69 -1.18
CA ALA A 155 -4.12 -12.75 -2.16
C ALA A 155 -3.44 -12.18 -3.42
N GLU A 156 -2.62 -12.99 -4.08
CA GLU A 156 -1.96 -12.59 -5.31
C GLU A 156 -2.99 -12.30 -6.40
N GLY A 157 -2.87 -11.15 -7.06
CA GLY A 157 -3.80 -10.69 -8.08
C GLY A 157 -5.09 -10.06 -7.57
N GLU A 158 -5.30 -9.98 -6.25
CA GLU A 158 -6.48 -9.38 -5.64
C GLU A 158 -6.18 -8.02 -5.02
N THR A 159 -7.18 -7.14 -5.00
CA THR A 159 -7.12 -5.81 -4.41
C THR A 159 -7.85 -5.76 -3.07
N LEU A 160 -7.28 -4.99 -2.15
CA LEU A 160 -7.83 -4.68 -0.83
C LEU A 160 -7.87 -3.17 -0.68
N VAL A 161 -9.03 -2.59 -0.36
CA VAL A 161 -9.20 -1.14 -0.15
C VAL A 161 -9.62 -0.89 1.30
N PHE A 162 -8.95 0.05 1.95
CA PHE A 162 -9.22 0.37 3.35
C PHE A 162 -8.87 1.82 3.69
N ASP A 163 -9.46 2.30 4.77
CA ASP A 163 -9.18 3.61 5.36
C ASP A 163 -8.06 3.46 6.40
N ASP A 164 -6.87 3.90 6.06
CA ASP A 164 -5.68 3.76 6.91
C ASP A 164 -5.66 4.71 8.12
N THR A 165 -6.62 5.63 8.23
CA THR A 165 -6.79 6.46 9.43
C THR A 165 -7.35 5.70 10.61
N TYR A 166 -7.94 4.53 10.40
CA TYR A 166 -8.18 3.57 11.47
C TYR A 166 -6.87 2.94 11.94
N GLN A 167 -6.81 2.59 13.22
CA GLN A 167 -5.66 1.84 13.75
C GLN A 167 -5.49 0.55 12.98
N HIS A 168 -4.31 0.34 12.43
CA HIS A 168 -3.98 -0.87 11.72
C HIS A 168 -2.58 -1.37 12.09
N GLU A 169 -2.34 -2.65 11.83
CA GLU A 169 -1.20 -3.42 12.28
C GLU A 169 -0.98 -4.58 11.31
N VAL A 170 0.27 -4.92 11.01
CA VAL A 170 0.60 -5.92 10.00
C VAL A 170 1.58 -6.95 10.54
N TRP A 171 1.35 -8.22 10.21
CA TRP A 171 2.25 -9.34 10.52
C TRP A 171 2.59 -10.10 9.24
N ASN A 172 3.85 -10.44 9.10
CA ASN A 172 4.35 -11.42 8.16
C ASN A 172 4.98 -12.58 8.95
N ASP A 173 4.14 -13.51 9.39
CA ASP A 173 4.55 -14.69 10.16
C ASP A 173 4.92 -15.84 9.21
N THR A 174 5.80 -15.56 8.24
CA THR A 174 6.30 -16.51 7.24
C THR A 174 7.81 -16.39 7.05
N ASP A 175 8.40 -17.35 6.35
CA ASP A 175 9.81 -17.33 5.93
C ASP A 175 10.04 -16.60 4.60
N GLY A 176 8.97 -16.09 3.97
CA GLY A 176 9.00 -15.38 2.69
C GLY A 176 8.79 -13.89 2.79
N THR A 177 9.19 -13.18 1.75
CA THR A 177 8.95 -11.73 1.60
C THR A 177 7.58 -11.48 1.01
N ARG A 178 6.77 -10.60 1.65
CA ARG A 178 5.52 -10.09 1.07
C ARG A 178 5.78 -8.85 0.24
N VAL A 179 5.24 -8.80 -0.98
CA VAL A 179 5.26 -7.60 -1.85
C VAL A 179 3.83 -7.26 -2.25
N VAL A 180 3.46 -6.00 -2.06
CA VAL A 180 2.21 -5.42 -2.57
C VAL A 180 2.49 -4.13 -3.32
N LEU A 181 1.67 -3.79 -4.32
CA LEU A 181 1.57 -2.43 -4.82
C LEU A 181 0.63 -1.68 -3.88
N LEU A 182 1.17 -0.68 -3.18
CA LEU A 182 0.42 0.20 -2.29
C LEU A 182 0.13 1.51 -3.02
N ILE A 183 -1.13 1.89 -3.02
CA ILE A 183 -1.65 3.08 -3.69
C ILE A 183 -2.43 3.91 -2.67
N GLN A 184 -2.13 5.20 -2.60
CA GLN A 184 -2.94 6.19 -1.88
C GLN A 184 -3.58 7.13 -2.89
N PHE A 185 -4.86 7.35 -2.76
CA PHE A 185 -5.66 8.19 -3.66
C PHE A 185 -6.68 9.03 -2.88
N GLU A 186 -7.13 10.11 -3.49
CA GLU A 186 -8.12 11.01 -2.87
C GLU A 186 -9.45 10.29 -2.62
N ARG A 187 -10.03 10.59 -1.46
CA ARG A 187 -11.32 10.04 -0.99
C ARG A 187 -12.49 10.58 -1.80
#